data_32d852ff6a98fbfc0c2813d349f70d24
#
_entry.id   32d852ff6a98fbfc0c2813d349f70d24
#
_cell.length_a   1.000
_cell.length_b   1.000
_cell.length_c   1.000
_cell.angle_alpha   90.00
_cell.angle_beta   90.00
_cell.angle_gamma   90.00
#
_symmetry.space_group_name_H-M   'P 1'
#
loop_
_entity.id
_entity.type
_entity.pdbx_description
1 polymer ?
#
loop_
_entity_poly.entity_id
_entity_poly.type
_entity_poly.pdbx_seq_one_letter_code
_entity_poly.pdbx_strand_id
1 'polypeptide(L)'
;MKKLIYRPAVILFTALAIVFVFNGCSKTAVEAAQLTYAQQQFEDNILNKNFRVQLATDNGVDLTPQYTGYTFVMLKTTYYNGPITGVKNGITYNGTWSSNDDYSKLVILFPSAPAEFVFLNRDWKFTKKSLPVMELAPWGTLEPKVLHMERF
;
A
#
# COMPACT_ATOMS: atom_id res chain seq x y z
N MET A 1 -66.05 -33.10 7.17
CA MET A 1 -64.62 -33.16 6.81
C MET A 1 -64.32 -32.00 5.88
N LYS A 2 -63.65 -30.90 6.35
CA LYS A 2 -63.27 -29.75 5.53
C LYS A 2 -61.89 -30.00 4.97
N LYS A 3 -61.74 -30.14 3.63
CA LYS A 3 -60.47 -30.24 2.93
C LYS A 3 -59.80 -28.88 2.95
N LEU A 4 -58.63 -28.81 3.58
CA LEU A 4 -57.76 -27.63 3.56
C LEU A 4 -57.06 -27.58 2.20
N ILE A 5 -57.53 -26.66 1.35
CA ILE A 5 -56.90 -26.40 0.04
C ILE A 5 -55.72 -25.46 0.31
N TYR A 6 -54.52 -25.99 0.44
CA TYR A 6 -53.29 -25.18 0.42
C TYR A 6 -53.10 -24.60 -0.98
N ARG A 7 -53.24 -23.26 -1.10
CA ARG A 7 -53.03 -22.56 -2.37
C ARG A 7 -51.53 -22.52 -2.71
N PRO A 8 -51.11 -23.07 -3.84
CA PRO A 8 -49.68 -23.10 -4.24
C PRO A 8 -49.06 -21.72 -4.41
N ALA A 9 -49.90 -20.66 -4.54
CA ALA A 9 -49.47 -19.28 -4.66
C ALA A 9 -48.71 -18.73 -3.45
N VAL A 10 -48.99 -19.22 -2.22
CA VAL A 10 -48.32 -18.73 -1.00
C VAL A 10 -46.90 -19.27 -0.89
N ILE A 11 -46.64 -20.51 -1.35
CA ILE A 11 -45.29 -21.12 -1.33
C ILE A 11 -44.39 -20.46 -2.36
N LEU A 12 -44.94 -20.01 -3.50
CA LEU A 12 -44.15 -19.32 -4.54
C LEU A 12 -43.66 -17.94 -4.09
N PHE A 13 -44.48 -17.21 -3.31
CA PHE A 13 -44.08 -15.88 -2.79
C PHE A 13 -43.03 -15.96 -1.70
N THR A 14 -43.05 -16.96 -0.84
CA THR A 14 -42.03 -17.14 0.19
C THR A 14 -40.71 -17.61 -0.39
N ALA A 15 -40.69 -18.44 -1.43
CA ALA A 15 -39.46 -18.82 -2.14
C ALA A 15 -38.81 -17.64 -2.87
N LEU A 16 -39.60 -16.75 -3.46
CA LEU A 16 -39.09 -15.57 -4.16
C LEU A 16 -38.51 -14.55 -3.17
N ALA A 17 -39.08 -14.38 -1.99
CA ALA A 17 -38.56 -13.46 -0.96
C ALA A 17 -37.19 -13.90 -0.40
N ILE A 18 -36.94 -15.22 -0.31
CA ILE A 18 -35.66 -15.75 0.20
C ILE A 18 -34.52 -15.52 -0.79
N VAL A 19 -34.79 -15.53 -2.10
CA VAL A 19 -33.75 -15.26 -3.14
C VAL A 19 -33.26 -13.82 -3.11
N PHE A 20 -34.10 -12.84 -2.72
CA PHE A 20 -33.69 -11.44 -2.62
C PHE A 20 -32.83 -11.11 -1.38
N VAL A 21 -32.86 -11.94 -0.34
CA VAL A 21 -32.07 -11.70 0.88
C VAL A 21 -30.60 -12.11 0.71
N PHE A 22 -30.29 -13.04 -0.21
CA PHE A 22 -28.91 -13.51 -0.44
C PHE A 22 -28.11 -12.70 -1.46
N ASN A 23 -28.73 -11.78 -2.20
CA ASN A 23 -28.05 -10.91 -3.16
C ASN A 23 -27.56 -9.58 -2.58
N GLY A 24 -27.64 -9.38 -1.27
CA GLY A 24 -27.35 -8.12 -0.58
C GLY A 24 -25.93 -7.99 0.00
N CYS A 25 -24.99 -8.85 -0.38
CA CYS A 25 -23.59 -8.53 -0.12
C CYS A 25 -23.13 -7.53 -1.17
N SER A 26 -23.37 -6.24 -0.91
CA SER A 26 -23.05 -5.17 -1.87
C SER A 26 -21.55 -5.18 -2.13
N LYS A 27 -21.15 -5.08 -3.40
CA LYS A 27 -19.74 -4.90 -3.80
C LYS A 27 -19.04 -3.85 -2.95
N THR A 28 -19.74 -2.77 -2.60
CA THR A 28 -19.28 -1.68 -1.74
C THR A 28 -18.85 -2.11 -0.33
N ALA A 29 -19.53 -3.08 0.30
CA ALA A 29 -19.13 -3.57 1.62
C ALA A 29 -17.85 -4.41 1.55
N VAL A 30 -17.69 -5.22 0.50
CA VAL A 30 -16.47 -6.00 0.27
C VAL A 30 -15.29 -5.10 -0.06
N GLU A 31 -15.48 -4.13 -0.93
CA GLU A 31 -14.45 -3.14 -1.30
C GLU A 31 -14.01 -2.31 -0.09
N ALA A 32 -14.95 -1.86 0.74
CA ALA A 32 -14.65 -1.13 1.98
C ALA A 32 -13.86 -1.99 2.97
N ALA A 33 -14.20 -3.27 3.13
CA ALA A 33 -13.48 -4.19 4.00
C ALA A 33 -12.06 -4.47 3.48
N GLN A 34 -11.89 -4.63 2.16
CA GLN A 34 -10.57 -4.81 1.54
C GLN A 34 -9.68 -3.58 1.71
N LEU A 35 -10.25 -2.37 1.54
CA LEU A 35 -9.53 -1.12 1.76
C LEU A 35 -9.08 -0.99 3.21
N THR A 36 -9.96 -1.26 4.18
CA THR A 36 -9.63 -1.23 5.61
C THR A 36 -8.49 -2.21 5.93
N TYR A 37 -8.54 -3.41 5.38
CA TYR A 37 -7.49 -4.41 5.54
C TYR A 37 -6.15 -3.92 4.95
N ALA A 38 -6.17 -3.36 3.74
CA ALA A 38 -4.96 -2.83 3.10
C ALA A 38 -4.35 -1.67 3.90
N GLN A 39 -5.18 -0.77 4.44
CA GLN A 39 -4.76 0.31 5.33
C GLN A 39 -4.05 -0.22 6.57
N GLN A 40 -4.66 -1.20 7.24
CA GLN A 40 -4.08 -1.80 8.43
C GLN A 40 -2.77 -2.52 8.13
N GLN A 41 -2.70 -3.29 7.04
CA GLN A 41 -1.47 -3.96 6.61
C GLN A 41 -0.35 -2.95 6.31
N PHE A 42 -0.67 -1.82 5.67
CA PHE A 42 0.31 -0.78 5.40
C PHE A 42 0.78 -0.11 6.70
N GLU A 43 -0.12 0.20 7.63
CA GLU A 43 0.21 0.78 8.93
C GLU A 43 1.09 -0.18 9.76
N ASP A 44 0.69 -1.43 9.91
CA ASP A 44 1.38 -2.41 10.74
C ASP A 44 2.78 -2.77 10.21
N ASN A 45 2.94 -2.70 8.90
CA ASN A 45 4.12 -3.23 8.24
C ASN A 45 5.09 -2.14 7.72
N ILE A 46 4.60 -0.94 7.42
CA ILE A 46 5.39 0.11 6.78
C ILE A 46 5.55 1.33 7.69
N LEU A 47 4.45 1.81 8.29
CA LEU A 47 4.51 3.05 9.06
C LEU A 47 5.21 2.84 10.41
N ASN A 48 6.01 3.83 10.80
CA ASN A 48 6.78 3.83 12.06
C ASN A 48 7.77 2.64 12.15
N LYS A 49 8.22 2.12 11.01
CA LYS A 49 9.24 1.06 10.95
C LYS A 49 10.54 1.61 10.36
N ASN A 50 11.65 1.04 10.79
CA ASN A 50 12.96 1.36 10.26
C ASN A 50 13.19 0.59 8.96
N PHE A 51 13.61 1.32 7.92
CA PHE A 51 14.01 0.75 6.65
C PHE A 51 15.43 1.18 6.29
N ARG A 52 16.15 0.29 5.60
CA ARG A 52 17.40 0.62 4.91
C ARG A 52 17.23 0.31 3.42
N VAL A 53 17.99 0.97 2.58
CA VAL A 53 18.10 0.59 1.17
C VAL A 53 18.94 -0.68 1.09
N GLN A 54 18.33 -1.76 0.63
CA GLN A 54 19.00 -3.04 0.39
C GLN A 54 19.58 -3.10 -1.04
N LEU A 55 18.85 -2.53 -2.00
CA LEU A 55 19.25 -2.44 -3.40
C LEU A 55 18.73 -1.14 -4.00
N ALA A 56 19.58 -0.41 -4.69
CA ALA A 56 19.21 0.72 -5.52
C ALA A 56 20.01 0.65 -6.83
N THR A 57 19.33 0.55 -7.98
CA THR A 57 20.00 0.57 -9.28
C THR A 57 19.33 1.54 -10.23
N ASP A 58 20.14 2.20 -11.07
CA ASP A 58 19.70 3.07 -12.14
C ASP A 58 20.42 2.70 -13.44
N ASN A 59 19.68 2.23 -14.45
CA ASN A 59 20.25 1.77 -15.72
C ASN A 59 21.37 0.73 -15.53
N GLY A 60 21.21 -0.18 -14.56
CA GLY A 60 22.21 -1.20 -14.22
C GLY A 60 23.39 -0.73 -13.37
N VAL A 61 23.46 0.57 -13.06
CA VAL A 61 24.47 1.12 -12.15
C VAL A 61 24.00 0.91 -10.71
N ASP A 62 24.83 0.31 -9.87
CA ASP A 62 24.55 0.11 -8.45
C ASP A 62 24.77 1.41 -7.66
N LEU A 63 23.69 1.93 -7.10
CA LEU A 63 23.65 3.10 -6.23
C LEU A 63 23.56 2.73 -4.74
N THR A 64 23.44 1.45 -4.41
CA THR A 64 23.24 0.96 -3.03
C THR A 64 24.30 1.51 -2.04
N PRO A 65 25.59 1.59 -2.40
CA PRO A 65 26.61 2.10 -1.49
C PRO A 65 26.38 3.54 -1.02
N GLN A 66 25.68 4.38 -1.81
CA GLN A 66 25.37 5.77 -1.45
C GLN A 66 24.43 5.83 -0.23
N TYR A 67 23.60 4.81 -0.02
CA TYR A 67 22.62 4.74 1.06
C TYR A 67 23.12 4.02 2.32
N THR A 68 24.36 3.56 2.33
CA THR A 68 24.95 2.90 3.49
C THR A 68 24.90 3.80 4.72
N GLY A 69 24.34 3.26 5.82
CA GLY A 69 24.20 3.96 7.09
C GLY A 69 22.98 4.88 7.21
N TYR A 70 22.15 4.99 6.16
CA TYR A 70 20.85 5.65 6.28
C TYR A 70 19.80 4.73 6.89
N THR A 71 18.98 5.31 7.78
CA THR A 71 17.73 4.72 8.26
C THR A 71 16.58 5.59 7.81
N PHE A 72 15.59 5.01 7.15
CA PHE A 72 14.40 5.68 6.68
C PHE A 72 13.18 5.29 7.51
N VAL A 73 12.32 6.26 7.85
CA VAL A 73 11.07 6.01 8.58
C VAL A 73 9.95 6.82 7.94
N MET A 74 8.87 6.14 7.58
CA MET A 74 7.63 6.77 7.13
C MET A 74 6.69 6.94 8.32
N LEU A 75 6.33 8.19 8.64
CA LEU A 75 5.46 8.53 9.76
C LEU A 75 4.04 8.78 9.24
N LYS A 76 3.03 8.58 10.09
CA LYS A 76 1.62 8.72 9.73
C LYS A 76 1.11 10.14 10.01
N THR A 77 0.53 10.78 9.00
CA THR A 77 -0.41 11.90 9.18
C THR A 77 -1.83 11.43 8.87
N THR A 78 -2.00 10.77 7.72
CA THR A 78 -3.20 10.05 7.33
C THR A 78 -2.86 8.63 6.90
N TYR A 79 -3.85 7.85 6.48
CA TYR A 79 -3.56 6.53 5.89
C TYR A 79 -2.79 6.61 4.56
N TYR A 80 -2.81 7.77 3.88
CA TYR A 80 -2.27 7.93 2.54
C TYR A 80 -1.08 8.88 2.45
N ASN A 81 -0.70 9.54 3.55
CA ASN A 81 0.44 10.45 3.53
C ASN A 81 1.01 10.73 4.93
N GLY A 82 2.20 11.25 4.94
CA GLY A 82 2.87 11.70 6.14
C GLY A 82 4.32 12.15 5.88
N PRO A 83 5.04 12.52 6.94
CA PRO A 83 6.47 12.76 6.86
C PRO A 83 7.24 11.46 6.57
N ILE A 84 8.36 11.59 5.86
CA ILE A 84 9.42 10.58 5.82
C ILE A 84 10.70 11.21 6.34
N THR A 85 11.46 10.46 7.10
CA THR A 85 12.80 10.90 7.54
C THR A 85 13.85 9.95 7.01
N GLY A 86 15.01 10.50 6.65
CA GLY A 86 16.23 9.75 6.40
C GLY A 86 17.30 10.20 7.40
N VAL A 87 17.84 9.28 8.20
CA VAL A 87 18.81 9.60 9.25
C VAL A 87 20.15 8.92 8.97
N LYS A 88 21.24 9.69 9.01
CA LYS A 88 22.60 9.16 8.92
C LYS A 88 23.55 9.99 9.80
N ASN A 89 24.34 9.33 10.62
CA ASN A 89 25.33 9.98 11.49
C ASN A 89 24.73 11.10 12.37
N GLY A 90 23.50 10.92 12.86
CA GLY A 90 22.80 11.91 13.67
C GLY A 90 22.18 13.08 12.88
N ILE A 91 22.38 13.16 11.57
CA ILE A 91 21.76 14.17 10.70
C ILE A 91 20.43 13.63 10.21
N THR A 92 19.36 14.41 10.37
CA THR A 92 18.01 14.07 9.91
C THR A 92 17.65 14.88 8.66
N TYR A 93 17.27 14.19 7.61
CA TYR A 93 16.70 14.75 6.40
C TYR A 93 15.21 14.53 6.39
N ASN A 94 14.45 15.59 6.20
CA ASN A 94 12.99 15.55 6.25
C ASN A 94 12.42 15.57 4.83
N GLY A 95 11.41 14.75 4.62
CA GLY A 95 10.65 14.65 3.39
C GLY A 95 9.19 14.31 3.65
N THR A 96 8.50 13.97 2.58
CA THR A 96 7.12 13.50 2.63
C THR A 96 6.97 12.20 1.86
N TRP A 97 6.04 11.38 2.28
CA TRP A 97 5.56 10.24 1.51
C TRP A 97 4.06 10.35 1.27
N SER A 98 3.57 9.79 0.16
CA SER A 98 2.15 9.60 -0.06
C SER A 98 1.89 8.31 -0.85
N SER A 99 0.65 7.84 -0.79
CA SER A 99 0.17 6.65 -1.50
C SER A 99 -1.17 6.95 -2.15
N ASN A 100 -1.55 6.17 -3.15
CA ASN A 100 -2.91 6.12 -3.66
C ASN A 100 -3.79 5.19 -2.80
N ASP A 101 -5.09 5.16 -3.07
CA ASP A 101 -6.08 4.49 -2.23
C ASP A 101 -5.88 2.98 -2.14
N ASP A 102 -5.33 2.34 -3.16
CA ASP A 102 -5.08 0.89 -3.20
C ASP A 102 -3.65 0.50 -2.77
N TYR A 103 -2.84 1.47 -2.35
CA TYR A 103 -1.42 1.27 -1.99
C TYR A 103 -0.59 0.60 -3.09
N SER A 104 -0.93 0.78 -4.36
CA SER A 104 -0.10 0.32 -5.48
C SER A 104 1.05 1.29 -5.80
N LYS A 105 0.91 2.55 -5.36
CA LYS A 105 1.84 3.65 -5.59
C LYS A 105 2.40 4.17 -4.27
N LEU A 106 3.69 4.48 -4.25
CA LEU A 106 4.38 5.18 -3.17
C LEU A 106 5.12 6.37 -3.77
N VAL A 107 4.81 7.57 -3.32
CA VAL A 107 5.56 8.78 -3.67
C VAL A 107 6.52 9.10 -2.54
N ILE A 108 7.78 9.34 -2.86
CA ILE A 108 8.81 9.78 -1.91
C ILE A 108 9.37 11.12 -2.40
N LEU A 109 9.45 12.10 -1.50
CA LEU A 109 9.99 13.41 -1.81
C LEU A 109 10.80 13.96 -0.64
N PHE A 110 12.07 14.27 -0.89
CA PHE A 110 12.98 14.98 0.01
C PHE A 110 13.40 16.29 -0.66
N PRO A 111 12.78 17.43 -0.38
CA PRO A 111 12.96 18.67 -1.13
C PRO A 111 14.33 19.33 -0.91
N SER A 112 14.99 19.05 0.22
CA SER A 112 16.26 19.68 0.61
C SER A 112 17.23 18.62 1.16
N ALA A 113 17.46 17.56 0.39
CA ALA A 113 18.29 16.43 0.78
C ALA A 113 19.58 16.38 -0.05
N PRO A 114 20.57 15.57 0.36
CA PRO A 114 21.78 15.35 -0.42
C PRO A 114 21.49 14.76 -1.81
N ALA A 115 22.43 14.91 -2.72
CA ALA A 115 22.25 14.59 -4.14
C ALA A 115 21.83 13.12 -4.38
N GLU A 116 22.27 12.19 -3.55
CA GLU A 116 21.89 10.78 -3.64
C GLU A 116 20.39 10.55 -3.46
N PHE A 117 19.66 11.46 -2.78
CA PHE A 117 18.21 11.31 -2.58
C PHE A 117 17.39 11.67 -3.83
N VAL A 118 18.01 12.28 -4.84
CA VAL A 118 17.35 12.55 -6.15
C VAL A 118 16.80 11.26 -6.76
N PHE A 119 17.52 10.14 -6.59
CA PHE A 119 17.03 8.83 -7.05
C PHE A 119 15.76 8.40 -6.30
N LEU A 120 15.64 8.67 -5.00
CA LEU A 120 14.47 8.33 -4.20
C LEU A 120 13.25 9.20 -4.53
N ASN A 121 13.47 10.47 -4.94
CA ASN A 121 12.46 11.49 -5.19
C ASN A 121 11.67 11.20 -6.46
N ARG A 122 10.67 10.30 -6.33
CA ARG A 122 9.78 9.93 -7.44
C ARG A 122 8.55 9.19 -6.98
N ASP A 123 7.70 8.91 -7.96
CA ASP A 123 6.60 7.99 -7.86
C ASP A 123 7.12 6.57 -8.08
N TRP A 124 6.89 5.69 -7.12
CA TRP A 124 7.25 4.28 -7.15
C TRP A 124 6.01 3.40 -7.27
N LYS A 125 6.14 2.27 -7.95
CA LYS A 125 5.16 1.18 -8.00
C LYS A 125 5.67 0.04 -7.14
N PHE A 126 4.84 -0.48 -6.25
CA PHE A 126 5.17 -1.73 -5.57
C PHE A 126 5.13 -2.89 -6.55
N THR A 127 6.27 -3.54 -6.75
CA THR A 127 6.38 -4.80 -7.51
C THR A 127 6.24 -6.00 -6.58
N LYS A 128 6.61 -5.83 -5.30
CA LYS A 128 6.41 -6.81 -4.24
C LYS A 128 6.21 -6.11 -2.90
N LYS A 129 5.17 -6.52 -2.20
CA LYS A 129 4.79 -6.01 -0.88
C LYS A 129 5.08 -7.01 0.26
N SER A 130 5.96 -7.99 0.05
CA SER A 130 6.29 -8.99 1.07
C SER A 130 7.47 -8.52 1.91
N LEU A 131 7.25 -8.46 3.23
CA LEU A 131 8.31 -8.14 4.17
C LEU A 131 9.27 -9.32 4.37
N PRO A 132 10.51 -9.04 4.75
CA PRO A 132 11.01 -7.74 5.21
C PRO A 132 11.37 -6.75 4.09
N VAL A 133 11.27 -7.12 2.81
CA VAL A 133 11.73 -6.30 1.68
C VAL A 133 10.56 -5.80 0.84
N MET A 134 10.44 -4.47 0.72
CA MET A 134 9.61 -3.82 -0.29
C MET A 134 10.41 -3.70 -1.58
N GLU A 135 9.88 -4.21 -2.68
CA GLU A 135 10.48 -4.05 -4.00
C GLU A 135 9.68 -3.01 -4.80
N LEU A 136 10.39 -2.04 -5.34
CA LEU A 136 9.82 -0.87 -5.99
C LEU A 136 10.44 -0.66 -7.37
N ALA A 137 9.61 -0.27 -8.35
CA ALA A 137 10.00 0.19 -9.67
C ALA A 137 9.35 1.56 -9.96
N PRO A 138 9.83 2.34 -10.93
CA PRO A 138 9.21 3.63 -11.27
C PRO A 138 7.74 3.48 -11.69
N TRP A 139 6.90 4.39 -11.20
CA TRP A 139 5.48 4.43 -11.56
C TRP A 139 5.28 4.99 -12.95
N GLY A 140 4.48 4.28 -13.77
CA GLY A 140 4.04 4.79 -15.09
C GLY A 140 5.13 4.89 -16.15
N THR A 141 6.35 4.40 -15.90
CA THR A 141 7.46 4.38 -16.85
C THR A 141 8.12 3.02 -16.91
N LEU A 142 8.92 2.79 -17.97
CA LEU A 142 9.75 1.60 -18.14
C LEU A 142 11.23 1.89 -17.83
N GLU A 143 11.51 2.97 -17.10
CA GLU A 143 12.88 3.27 -16.69
C GLU A 143 13.46 2.09 -15.92
N PRO A 144 14.67 1.63 -16.25
CA PRO A 144 15.30 0.48 -15.60
C PRO A 144 15.90 0.88 -14.25
N LYS A 145 15.04 1.26 -13.31
CA LYS A 145 15.39 1.58 -11.95
C LYS A 145 14.75 0.59 -11.00
N VAL A 146 15.49 0.18 -9.98
CA VAL A 146 15.03 -0.74 -8.94
C VAL A 146 15.38 -0.15 -7.58
N LEU A 147 14.44 -0.17 -6.66
CA LEU A 147 14.66 0.18 -5.26
C LEU A 147 14.08 -0.92 -4.37
N HIS A 148 14.92 -1.54 -3.55
CA HIS A 148 14.51 -2.43 -2.49
C HIS A 148 14.76 -1.75 -1.14
N MET A 149 13.73 -1.70 -0.31
CA MET A 149 13.84 -1.20 1.06
C MET A 149 13.53 -2.34 2.03
N GLU A 150 14.51 -2.68 2.84
CA GLU A 150 14.43 -3.74 3.84
C GLU A 150 14.08 -3.18 5.21
N ARG A 151 13.05 -3.74 5.85
CA ARG A 151 12.70 -3.47 7.23
C ARG A 151 13.63 -4.24 8.18
N PHE A 152 14.10 -3.58 9.24
CA PHE A 152 15.00 -4.17 10.27
C PHE A 152 14.65 -3.68 11.68
#